data_d906046f049784f2446f1e775bf63b99
#
_entry.id   d906046f049784f2446f1e775bf63b99
#
_cell.length_a   1.000
_cell.length_b   1.000
_cell.length_c   1.000
_cell.angle_alpha   90.00
_cell.angle_beta   90.00
_cell.angle_gamma   90.00
#
_symmetry.space_group_name_H-M   'P 1'
#
loop_
_entity.id
_entity.type
_entity.pdbx_description
1 polymer ?
#
loop_
_entity_poly.entity_id
_entity_poly.type
_entity_poly.pdbx_seq_one_letter_code
_entity_poly.pdbx_strand_id
1 'polypeptide(L)'
;MASFDEGIYDPLTGLLAPAYFYESAERLLSWAERSHHPVALVSIQLDGLNDDLLLKCDRNLLAELRGGDILARMGVHTFALLLLGDKLAAEQLIFRLRNTIKPELSYAATIIEIGEGIEDGLQRLSI
;
A
#
# COMPACT_ATOMS: atom_id res chain seq x y z
N MET A 1 25.37 -8.18 -2.60
CA MET A 1 24.59 -8.73 -3.67
C MET A 1 23.22 -8.13 -3.77
N ALA A 2 23.04 -7.37 -4.79
CA ALA A 2 21.78 -6.69 -4.99
C ALA A 2 20.62 -7.63 -5.29
N SER A 3 20.85 -8.73 -6.00
CA SER A 3 19.80 -9.63 -6.42
C SER A 3 19.00 -10.21 -5.27
N PHE A 4 19.62 -10.38 -4.12
CA PHE A 4 18.94 -10.90 -2.95
C PHE A 4 17.89 -9.91 -2.44
N ASP A 5 18.25 -8.64 -2.39
CA ASP A 5 17.33 -7.60 -1.90
C ASP A 5 16.27 -7.22 -2.92
N GLU A 6 16.58 -7.38 -4.20
CA GLU A 6 15.66 -7.02 -5.28
C GLU A 6 14.35 -7.79 -5.23
N GLY A 7 14.34 -8.99 -4.64
CA GLY A 7 13.11 -9.76 -4.50
C GLY A 7 12.22 -9.30 -3.38
N ILE A 8 12.77 -8.58 -2.40
CA ILE A 8 12.06 -8.16 -1.19
C ILE A 8 11.71 -6.69 -1.22
N TYR A 9 12.67 -5.85 -1.59
CA TYR A 9 12.51 -4.41 -1.57
C TYR A 9 12.72 -3.80 -2.94
N ASP A 10 11.95 -2.74 -3.21
CA ASP A 10 12.15 -1.96 -4.42
C ASP A 10 13.44 -1.16 -4.30
N PRO A 11 14.38 -1.28 -5.27
CA PRO A 11 15.68 -0.64 -5.14
C PRO A 11 15.64 0.89 -5.12
N LEU A 12 14.64 1.52 -5.75
CA LEU A 12 14.54 2.97 -5.76
C LEU A 12 13.96 3.51 -4.45
N THR A 13 12.86 2.93 -4.00
CA THR A 13 12.10 3.50 -2.86
C THR A 13 12.40 2.83 -1.53
N GLY A 14 12.96 1.62 -1.55
CA GLY A 14 13.15 0.83 -0.34
C GLY A 14 11.87 0.21 0.21
N LEU A 15 10.76 0.40 -0.47
CA LEU A 15 9.49 -0.21 -0.09
C LEU A 15 9.47 -1.68 -0.48
N LEU A 16 8.48 -2.42 0.01
CA LEU A 16 8.33 -3.82 -0.38
C LEU A 16 8.12 -3.95 -1.88
N ALA A 17 8.76 -4.93 -2.48
CA ALA A 17 8.50 -5.33 -3.86
C ALA A 17 7.25 -6.21 -3.91
N PRO A 18 6.61 -6.35 -5.09
CA PRO A 18 5.34 -7.07 -5.18
C PRO A 18 5.34 -8.48 -4.59
N ALA A 19 6.36 -9.27 -4.88
CA ALA A 19 6.39 -10.66 -4.40
C ALA A 19 6.35 -10.74 -2.88
N TYR A 20 7.13 -9.91 -2.21
CA TYR A 20 7.16 -9.93 -0.76
C TYR A 20 5.92 -9.27 -0.15
N PHE A 21 5.31 -8.34 -0.88
CA PHE A 21 4.05 -7.75 -0.46
C PHE A 21 2.96 -8.83 -0.35
N TYR A 22 2.86 -9.70 -1.35
CA TYR A 22 1.87 -10.78 -1.32
C TYR A 22 2.04 -11.65 -0.08
N GLU A 23 3.26 -12.04 0.20
CA GLU A 23 3.56 -12.89 1.35
C GLU A 23 3.23 -12.22 2.67
N SER A 24 3.65 -10.95 2.82
CA SER A 24 3.38 -10.19 4.03
C SER A 24 1.90 -9.93 4.21
N ALA A 25 1.19 -9.65 3.12
CA ALA A 25 -0.24 -9.40 3.16
C ALA A 25 -1.02 -10.61 3.62
N GLU A 26 -0.67 -11.81 3.14
CA GLU A 26 -1.36 -13.02 3.57
C GLU A 26 -1.21 -13.26 5.07
N ARG A 27 -0.03 -13.00 5.62
CA ARG A 27 0.19 -13.13 7.05
C ARG A 27 -0.65 -12.11 7.84
N LEU A 28 -0.69 -10.88 7.35
CA LEU A 28 -1.48 -9.82 8.01
C LEU A 28 -2.96 -10.14 7.97
N LEU A 29 -3.46 -10.60 6.83
CA LEU A 29 -4.87 -10.95 6.69
C LEU A 29 -5.26 -12.11 7.59
N SER A 30 -4.40 -13.12 7.73
CA SER A 30 -4.67 -14.22 8.65
C SER A 30 -4.78 -13.73 10.09
N TRP A 31 -3.87 -12.86 10.50
CA TRP A 31 -3.92 -12.30 11.84
C TRP A 31 -5.19 -11.46 12.04
N ALA A 32 -5.51 -10.63 11.07
CA ALA A 32 -6.67 -9.72 11.16
C ALA A 32 -7.98 -10.50 11.25
N GLU A 33 -8.08 -11.61 10.51
CA GLU A 33 -9.27 -12.46 10.56
C GLU A 33 -9.45 -13.06 11.95
N ARG A 34 -8.38 -13.59 12.52
CA ARG A 34 -8.44 -14.17 13.88
C ARG A 34 -8.75 -13.11 14.94
N SER A 35 -8.30 -11.89 14.74
CA SER A 35 -8.46 -10.79 15.68
C SER A 35 -9.70 -9.96 15.42
N HIS A 36 -10.49 -10.31 14.40
CA HIS A 36 -11.67 -9.56 13.97
C HIS A 36 -11.36 -8.08 13.70
N HIS A 37 -10.21 -7.84 13.06
CA HIS A 37 -9.76 -6.49 12.77
C HIS A 37 -10.04 -6.17 11.29
N PRO A 38 -10.66 -5.03 10.99
CA PRO A 38 -10.89 -4.67 9.59
C PRO A 38 -9.59 -4.31 8.90
N VAL A 39 -9.52 -4.63 7.60
CA VAL A 39 -8.35 -4.32 6.77
C VAL A 39 -8.83 -3.67 5.49
N ALA A 40 -8.20 -2.55 5.15
CA ALA A 40 -8.48 -1.84 3.90
C ALA A 40 -7.26 -1.96 2.98
N LEU A 41 -7.52 -2.16 1.71
CA LEU A 41 -6.48 -2.13 0.67
C LEU A 41 -6.66 -0.84 -0.12
N VAL A 42 -5.60 -0.07 -0.26
CA VAL A 42 -5.61 1.20 -0.97
C VAL A 42 -4.58 1.14 -2.09
N SER A 43 -4.99 1.46 -3.31
CA SER A 43 -4.05 1.66 -4.40
C SER A 43 -3.85 3.16 -4.60
N ILE A 44 -2.61 3.56 -4.82
CA ILE A 44 -2.24 4.95 -4.98
C ILE A 44 -1.42 5.07 -6.25
N GLN A 45 -1.80 6.00 -7.13
CA GLN A 45 -1.06 6.26 -8.36
C GLN A 45 -0.55 7.69 -8.36
N LEU A 46 0.73 7.84 -8.67
CA LEU A 46 1.43 9.12 -8.66
C LEU A 46 2.05 9.37 -10.03
N ASP A 47 1.19 9.62 -11.02
CA ASP A 47 1.62 9.78 -12.39
C ASP A 47 2.37 11.11 -12.59
N GLY A 48 3.32 11.09 -13.51
CA GLY A 48 4.02 12.29 -13.93
C GLY A 48 5.10 12.79 -12.98
N LEU A 49 5.44 12.02 -11.95
CA LEU A 49 6.49 12.42 -11.01
C LEU A 49 7.85 11.90 -11.45
N ASN A 50 8.89 12.72 -11.25
CA ASN A 50 10.25 12.25 -11.39
C ASN A 50 10.67 11.50 -10.11
N ASP A 51 11.88 10.90 -10.14
CA ASP A 51 12.35 10.09 -9.02
C ASP A 51 12.44 10.87 -7.70
N ASP A 52 12.86 12.13 -7.75
CA ASP A 52 12.98 12.93 -6.54
C ASP A 52 11.63 13.19 -5.89
N LEU A 53 10.62 13.52 -6.69
CA LEU A 53 9.27 13.74 -6.19
C LEU A 53 8.64 12.43 -5.72
N LEU A 54 8.94 11.33 -6.41
CA LEU A 54 8.45 10.03 -6.02
C LEU A 54 8.98 9.64 -4.64
N LEU A 55 10.27 9.85 -4.39
CA LEU A 55 10.88 9.57 -3.10
C LEU A 55 10.31 10.45 -2.00
N LYS A 56 10.00 11.70 -2.32
CA LYS A 56 9.38 12.60 -1.36
C LYS A 56 7.99 12.13 -0.98
N CYS A 57 7.21 11.69 -1.96
CA CYS A 57 5.88 11.12 -1.71
C CYS A 57 5.97 9.84 -0.89
N ASP A 58 6.95 9.00 -1.19
CA ASP A 58 7.21 7.79 -0.43
C ASP A 58 7.42 8.09 1.05
N ARG A 59 8.25 9.07 1.37
CA ARG A 59 8.49 9.45 2.75
C ARG A 59 7.22 9.96 3.43
N ASN A 60 6.40 10.71 2.70
CA ASN A 60 5.12 11.20 3.23
C ASN A 60 4.16 10.05 3.51
N LEU A 61 4.10 9.08 2.60
CA LEU A 61 3.28 7.88 2.80
C LEU A 61 3.72 7.10 4.03
N LEU A 62 5.03 6.86 4.15
CA LEU A 62 5.57 6.13 5.30
C LEU A 62 5.28 6.84 6.62
N ALA A 63 5.32 8.16 6.63
CA ALA A 63 5.06 8.93 7.85
C ALA A 63 3.61 8.79 8.32
N GLU A 64 2.68 8.45 7.42
CA GLU A 64 1.28 8.27 7.78
C GLU A 64 0.95 6.87 8.25
N LEU A 65 1.87 5.92 8.11
CA LEU A 65 1.60 4.53 8.45
C LEU A 65 1.76 4.27 9.94
N ARG A 66 1.00 3.30 10.42
CA ARG A 66 1.11 2.80 11.79
C ARG A 66 1.79 1.45 11.78
N GLY A 67 2.19 0.98 12.96
CA GLY A 67 2.74 -0.36 13.09
C GLY A 67 1.73 -1.39 12.57
N GLY A 68 2.20 -2.30 11.73
CA GLY A 68 1.34 -3.31 11.15
C GLY A 68 0.84 -2.97 9.75
N ASP A 69 0.79 -1.69 9.38
CA ASP A 69 0.44 -1.33 8.00
C ASP A 69 1.58 -1.70 7.05
N ILE A 70 1.22 -2.06 5.82
CA ILE A 70 2.19 -2.51 4.83
C ILE A 70 2.09 -1.63 3.60
N LEU A 71 3.24 -1.12 3.14
CA LEU A 71 3.31 -0.31 1.93
C LEU A 71 4.27 -0.94 0.95
N ALA A 72 3.83 -1.07 -0.30
CA ALA A 72 4.64 -1.68 -1.36
C ALA A 72 4.56 -0.86 -2.64
N ARG A 73 5.62 -0.93 -3.43
CA ARG A 73 5.64 -0.38 -4.78
C ARG A 73 5.29 -1.49 -5.76
N MET A 74 4.15 -1.36 -6.41
CA MET A 74 3.63 -2.39 -7.30
C MET A 74 3.96 -2.14 -8.77
N GLY A 75 4.31 -0.92 -9.12
CA GLY A 75 4.69 -0.53 -10.47
C GLY A 75 5.48 0.76 -10.42
N VAL A 76 5.75 1.35 -11.59
CA VAL A 76 6.59 2.56 -11.68
C VAL A 76 5.97 3.70 -10.87
N HIS A 77 4.66 3.87 -10.97
CA HIS A 77 3.95 4.95 -10.29
C HIS A 77 2.81 4.43 -9.42
N THR A 78 2.79 3.14 -9.13
CA THR A 78 1.67 2.50 -8.42
C THR A 78 2.14 1.94 -7.09
N PHE A 79 1.43 2.30 -6.02
CA PHE A 79 1.68 1.82 -4.67
C PHE A 79 0.47 1.08 -4.14
N ALA A 80 0.70 0.08 -3.32
CA ALA A 80 -0.36 -0.63 -2.62
C ALA A 80 -0.12 -0.48 -1.12
N LEU A 81 -1.17 -0.09 -0.40
CA LEU A 81 -1.13 0.08 1.04
C LEU A 81 -2.16 -0.86 1.66
N LEU A 82 -1.71 -1.72 2.54
CA LEU A 82 -2.60 -2.57 3.33
C LEU A 82 -2.69 -1.97 4.72
N LEU A 83 -3.87 -1.44 5.04
CA LEU A 83 -4.10 -0.62 6.23
C LEU A 83 -4.93 -1.39 7.24
N LEU A 84 -4.45 -1.46 8.48
CA LEU A 84 -5.23 -2.01 9.58
C LEU A 84 -6.28 -0.99 10.01
N GLY A 85 -7.43 -1.03 9.35
CA GLY A 85 -8.50 -0.09 9.61
C GLY A 85 -9.68 -0.33 8.70
N ASP A 86 -10.76 0.40 8.95
CA ASP A 86 -11.97 0.29 8.14
C ASP A 86 -11.93 1.29 6.98
N LYS A 87 -13.06 1.37 6.26
CA LYS A 87 -13.16 2.26 5.11
C LYS A 87 -12.97 3.72 5.50
N LEU A 88 -13.50 4.12 6.64
CA LEU A 88 -13.36 5.49 7.11
C LEU A 88 -11.89 5.83 7.36
N ALA A 89 -11.15 4.92 7.98
CA ALA A 89 -9.72 5.12 8.21
C ALA A 89 -8.97 5.30 6.90
N ALA A 90 -9.30 4.51 5.88
CA ALA A 90 -8.70 4.63 4.56
C ALA A 90 -9.02 5.98 3.92
N GLU A 91 -10.26 6.42 4.01
CA GLU A 91 -10.68 7.71 3.45
C GLU A 91 -9.98 8.88 4.15
N GLN A 92 -9.84 8.80 5.46
CA GLN A 92 -9.13 9.83 6.22
C GLN A 92 -7.65 9.90 5.84
N LEU A 93 -7.03 8.75 5.64
CA LEU A 93 -5.64 8.70 5.19
C LEU A 93 -5.49 9.37 3.82
N ILE A 94 -6.36 9.02 2.87
CA ILE A 94 -6.32 9.59 1.54
C ILE A 94 -6.51 11.11 1.59
N PHE A 95 -7.42 11.57 2.42
CA PHE A 95 -7.64 13.00 2.59
C PHE A 95 -6.37 13.72 3.04
N ARG A 96 -5.69 13.15 4.03
CA ARG A 96 -4.43 13.73 4.51
C ARG A 96 -3.34 13.71 3.43
N LEU A 97 -3.25 12.60 2.69
CA LEU A 97 -2.25 12.50 1.61
C LEU A 97 -2.48 13.52 0.51
N ARG A 98 -3.73 13.76 0.15
CA ARG A 98 -4.04 14.76 -0.88
C ARG A 98 -3.63 16.16 -0.46
N ASN A 99 -3.78 16.47 0.82
CA ASN A 99 -3.37 17.78 1.34
C ASN A 99 -1.86 17.92 1.45
N THR A 100 -1.17 16.80 1.69
CA THR A 100 0.28 16.82 1.92
C THR A 100 1.07 16.67 0.63
N ILE A 101 0.65 15.74 -0.24
CA ILE A 101 1.39 15.42 -1.45
C ILE A 101 0.97 16.32 -2.59
N LYS A 102 -0.16 16.06 -3.19
CA LYS A 102 -0.67 16.83 -4.32
C LYS A 102 -2.10 16.41 -4.61
N PRO A 103 -2.92 17.31 -5.16
CA PRO A 103 -4.28 16.94 -5.57
C PRO A 103 -4.33 15.98 -6.75
N GLU A 104 -3.23 15.83 -7.51
CA GLU A 104 -3.18 14.89 -8.65
C GLU A 104 -3.09 13.43 -8.24
N LEU A 105 -3.06 13.17 -6.96
CA LEU A 105 -3.06 11.80 -6.42
C LEU A 105 -4.33 11.06 -6.85
N SER A 106 -4.16 9.94 -7.56
CA SER A 106 -5.26 9.04 -7.88
C SER A 106 -5.25 7.88 -6.89
N TYR A 107 -6.43 7.49 -6.44
CA TYR A 107 -6.52 6.39 -5.48
C TYR A 107 -7.79 5.58 -5.69
N ALA A 108 -7.75 4.34 -5.19
CA ALA A 108 -8.92 3.49 -5.06
C ALA A 108 -8.75 2.68 -3.78
N ALA A 109 -9.85 2.37 -3.13
CA ALA A 109 -9.80 1.65 -1.86
C ALA A 109 -10.91 0.61 -1.79
N THR A 110 -10.64 -0.49 -1.11
CA THR A 110 -11.62 -1.53 -0.85
C THR A 110 -11.36 -2.16 0.51
N ILE A 111 -12.38 -2.76 1.09
CA ILE A 111 -12.25 -3.52 2.32
C ILE A 111 -12.04 -4.97 1.94
N ILE A 112 -11.10 -5.62 2.63
CA ILE A 112 -10.88 -7.07 2.46
C ILE A 112 -11.87 -7.80 3.37
N GLU A 113 -12.78 -8.55 2.75
CA GLU A 113 -13.78 -9.28 3.48
C GLU A 113 -13.22 -10.57 4.07
N ILE A 114 -13.87 -11.09 5.09
CA ILE A 114 -13.48 -12.36 5.71
C ILE A 114 -13.50 -13.46 4.65
N GLY A 115 -12.40 -14.22 4.59
CA GLY A 115 -12.29 -15.30 3.61
C GLY A 115 -11.66 -14.88 2.30
N GLU A 116 -11.48 -13.59 2.07
CA GLU A 116 -10.79 -13.12 0.86
C GLU A 116 -9.28 -13.11 1.06
N GLY A 117 -8.55 -13.41 -0.02
CA GLY A 117 -7.10 -13.22 -0.06
C GLY A 117 -6.76 -11.85 -0.62
N ILE A 118 -5.48 -11.51 -0.55
CA ILE A 118 -5.02 -10.21 -1.06
C ILE A 118 -5.26 -10.07 -2.57
N GLU A 119 -5.19 -11.18 -3.30
CA GLU A 119 -5.41 -11.14 -4.76
C GLU A 119 -6.81 -10.69 -5.12
N ASP A 120 -7.82 -11.07 -4.32
CA ASP A 120 -9.20 -10.64 -4.56
C ASP A 120 -9.31 -9.13 -4.49
N GLY A 121 -8.69 -8.52 -3.48
CA GLY A 121 -8.69 -7.09 -3.33
C GLY A 121 -7.93 -6.37 -4.44
N LEU A 122 -6.76 -6.90 -4.81
CA LEU A 122 -5.97 -6.32 -5.89
C LEU A 122 -6.72 -6.36 -7.22
N GLN A 123 -7.39 -7.46 -7.52
CA GLN A 123 -8.21 -7.55 -8.72
C GLN A 123 -9.33 -6.52 -8.72
N ARG A 124 -9.99 -6.38 -7.59
CA ARG A 124 -11.10 -5.42 -7.45
C ARG A 124 -10.63 -3.99 -7.69
N LEU A 125 -9.39 -3.67 -7.34
CA LEU A 125 -8.80 -2.35 -7.56
C LEU A 125 -8.03 -2.24 -8.88
N SER A 126 -7.97 -3.30 -9.65
CA SER A 126 -7.28 -3.34 -10.94
C SER A 126 -5.78 -3.06 -10.85
N ILE A 127 -5.14 -3.61 -9.84
CA ILE A 127 -3.68 -3.55 -9.75
C ILE A 127 -3.01 -4.91 -9.87
#